data_0e7411320f19def0ac3eb85c1080c4e5
#
_entry.id   0e7411320f19def0ac3eb85c1080c4e5
#
_cell.length_a   1.000
_cell.length_b   1.000
_cell.length_c   1.000
_cell.angle_alpha   90.00
_cell.angle_beta   90.00
_cell.angle_gamma   90.00
#
_symmetry.space_group_name_H-M   'P 1'
#
loop_
_entity.id
_entity.type
_entity.pdbx_description
1 polymer ?
#
loop_
_entity_poly.entity_id
_entity_poly.type
_entity_poly.pdbx_seq_one_letter_code
_entity_poly.pdbx_strand_id
1 'polypeptide(L)'
;FAQSGVSIDVLDRKAISDRYSITNSEHTLEFKTIDQGFEGVVSFTDVGVALTVRVQLEEDGVQVDLPFDGIQQTNPDFKLGMVHVYPFFGATREAEVPGYMLIPDGTGSLIRFAETTRARNIFYGRYYGADLGMVSELPWDPLVNPASPLRAPIIGMAHSEGENAFVTLIESGAPYAELQAHPAGVITRFNFLYNAFIYNESYFQATNRSGAGVTVLQPA
;
A
#
# COMPACT_ATOMS: atom_id res chain seq x y z
N PHE A 1 3.30 9.36 -7.62
CA PHE A 1 2.15 8.57 -7.12
C PHE A 1 1.82 8.90 -5.67
N ALA A 2 2.82 9.16 -4.86
CA ALA A 2 2.62 9.36 -3.42
C ALA A 2 1.70 10.55 -3.07
N GLN A 3 1.61 11.57 -3.93
CA GLN A 3 0.66 12.68 -3.78
C GLN A 3 -0.77 12.34 -4.22
N SER A 4 -0.97 11.16 -4.81
CA SER A 4 -2.28 10.63 -5.14
C SER A 4 -2.91 10.02 -3.89
N GLY A 5 -4.15 10.33 -3.58
CA GLY A 5 -4.88 9.68 -2.49
C GLY A 5 -5.02 8.17 -2.72
N VAL A 6 -5.13 7.77 -3.99
CA VAL A 6 -5.17 6.38 -4.42
C VAL A 6 -4.30 6.20 -5.65
N SER A 7 -3.53 5.13 -5.70
CA SER A 7 -2.84 4.65 -6.90
C SER A 7 -2.91 3.13 -6.98
N ILE A 8 -2.74 2.59 -8.17
CA ILE A 8 -2.81 1.16 -8.42
C ILE A 8 -1.58 0.69 -9.20
N ASP A 9 -1.11 -0.51 -8.89
CA ASP A 9 -0.23 -1.26 -9.77
C ASP A 9 -1.09 -2.22 -10.60
N VAL A 10 -0.89 -2.21 -11.90
CA VAL A 10 -1.65 -3.02 -12.85
C VAL A 10 -0.68 -3.88 -13.63
N LEU A 11 -1.02 -5.15 -13.76
CA LEU A 11 -0.23 -6.15 -14.46
C LEU A 11 -0.76 -6.32 -15.89
N ASP A 12 0.11 -6.21 -16.87
CA ASP A 12 -0.19 -6.51 -18.27
C ASP A 12 -0.21 -8.04 -18.53
N ARG A 13 -0.47 -8.44 -19.78
CA ARG A 13 -0.45 -9.85 -20.21
C ARG A 13 0.90 -10.56 -20.03
N LYS A 14 1.98 -9.79 -19.86
CA LYS A 14 3.35 -10.32 -19.62
C LYS A 14 3.71 -10.29 -18.15
N ALA A 15 2.75 -9.94 -17.28
CA ALA A 15 2.96 -9.72 -15.85
C ALA A 15 3.94 -8.58 -15.53
N ILE A 16 4.10 -7.63 -16.44
CA ILE A 16 4.83 -6.39 -16.18
C ILE A 16 3.90 -5.47 -15.40
N SER A 17 4.40 -4.95 -14.29
CA SER A 17 3.65 -4.05 -13.41
C SER A 17 3.94 -2.60 -13.76
N ASP A 18 2.89 -1.84 -14.04
CA ASP A 18 2.93 -0.39 -14.20
C ASP A 18 2.04 0.30 -13.17
N ARG A 19 2.47 1.48 -12.70
CA ARG A 19 1.75 2.26 -11.69
C ARG A 19 0.94 3.39 -12.30
N TYR A 20 -0.35 3.40 -11.95
CA TYR A 20 -1.32 4.41 -12.33
C TYR A 20 -1.77 5.19 -11.09
N SER A 21 -1.83 6.51 -11.21
CA SER A 21 -2.25 7.39 -10.13
C SER A 21 -3.07 8.56 -10.69
N ILE A 22 -3.88 9.20 -9.86
CA ILE A 22 -4.63 10.40 -10.27
C ILE A 22 -3.74 11.58 -10.65
N THR A 23 -2.44 11.49 -10.43
CA THR A 23 -1.47 12.54 -10.82
C THR A 23 -0.78 12.30 -12.16
N ASN A 24 -0.85 11.08 -12.73
CA ASN A 24 -0.10 10.72 -13.94
C ASN A 24 -0.87 9.86 -14.95
N SER A 25 -2.15 9.61 -14.72
CA SER A 25 -2.95 8.73 -15.59
C SER A 25 -4.29 9.37 -15.93
N GLU A 26 -4.86 9.00 -17.07
CA GLU A 26 -6.23 9.38 -17.39
C GLU A 26 -7.19 8.70 -16.42
N HIS A 27 -8.07 9.48 -15.83
CA HIS A 27 -8.99 9.00 -14.81
C HIS A 27 -10.26 9.83 -14.74
N THR A 28 -11.29 9.25 -14.15
CA THR A 28 -12.48 9.97 -13.70
C THR A 28 -12.64 9.82 -12.19
N LEU A 29 -13.23 10.83 -11.57
CA LEU A 29 -13.53 10.86 -10.14
C LEU A 29 -15.01 11.18 -9.95
N GLU A 30 -15.70 10.33 -9.20
CA GLU A 30 -17.08 10.56 -8.77
C GLU A 30 -17.11 10.53 -7.24
N PHE A 31 -17.84 11.47 -6.64
CA PHE A 31 -17.96 11.58 -5.20
C PHE A 31 -19.42 11.57 -4.77
N LYS A 32 -19.68 10.86 -3.70
CA LYS A 32 -20.95 10.80 -3.03
C LYS A 32 -20.77 11.04 -1.55
N THR A 33 -21.50 12.00 -0.99
CA THR A 33 -21.55 12.18 0.46
C THR A 33 -22.33 11.03 1.10
N ILE A 34 -21.80 10.47 2.16
CA ILE A 34 -22.44 9.48 3.01
C ILE A 34 -22.49 10.00 4.43
N ASP A 35 -23.11 9.26 5.33
CA ASP A 35 -23.16 9.65 6.75
C ASP A 35 -21.73 9.67 7.31
N GLN A 36 -21.37 10.79 7.96
CA GLN A 36 -20.05 11.02 8.56
C GLN A 36 -18.86 10.91 7.56
N GLY A 37 -19.06 11.02 6.24
CA GLY A 37 -17.95 10.86 5.31
C GLY A 37 -18.30 11.00 3.84
N PHE A 38 -17.50 10.33 3.02
CA PHE A 38 -17.71 10.28 1.58
C PHE A 38 -17.31 8.93 0.98
N GLU A 39 -17.89 8.65 -0.17
CA GLU A 39 -17.51 7.55 -1.03
C GLU A 39 -17.04 8.15 -2.35
N GLY A 40 -15.84 7.77 -2.78
CA GLY A 40 -15.23 8.19 -4.04
C GLY A 40 -15.03 6.99 -4.96
N VAL A 41 -15.43 7.12 -6.22
CA VAL A 41 -15.10 6.15 -7.26
C VAL A 41 -14.00 6.73 -8.13
N VAL A 42 -12.88 6.03 -8.21
CA VAL A 42 -11.74 6.36 -9.05
C VAL A 42 -11.70 5.36 -10.20
N SER A 43 -11.80 5.85 -11.43
CA SER A 43 -11.74 5.00 -12.63
C SER A 43 -10.52 5.37 -13.47
N PHE A 44 -9.56 4.45 -13.57
CA PHE A 44 -8.39 4.56 -14.45
C PHE A 44 -8.77 4.03 -15.83
N THR A 45 -9.07 4.96 -16.74
CA THR A 45 -9.69 4.65 -18.03
C THR A 45 -8.77 3.90 -18.97
N ASP A 46 -7.45 4.18 -18.93
CA ASP A 46 -6.44 3.54 -19.79
C ASP A 46 -6.37 2.03 -19.59
N VAL A 47 -6.58 1.57 -18.37
CA VAL A 47 -6.45 0.15 -17.99
C VAL A 47 -7.78 -0.51 -17.64
N GLY A 48 -8.86 0.26 -17.63
CA GLY A 48 -10.20 -0.26 -17.36
C GLY A 48 -10.38 -0.78 -15.95
N VAL A 49 -9.72 -0.15 -14.96
CA VAL A 49 -9.83 -0.49 -13.54
C VAL A 49 -10.52 0.65 -12.81
N ALA A 50 -11.57 0.33 -12.07
CA ALA A 50 -12.21 1.27 -11.16
C ALA A 50 -12.25 0.69 -9.75
N LEU A 51 -12.13 1.57 -8.76
CA LEU A 51 -12.27 1.21 -7.34
C LEU A 51 -13.08 2.24 -6.59
N THR A 52 -13.81 1.75 -5.61
CA THR A 52 -14.50 2.58 -4.62
C THR A 52 -13.62 2.72 -3.39
N VAL A 53 -13.48 3.95 -2.90
CA VAL A 53 -12.85 4.27 -1.62
C VAL A 53 -13.90 4.95 -0.76
N ARG A 54 -14.16 4.39 0.40
CA ARG A 54 -15.06 4.98 1.38
C ARG A 54 -14.25 5.49 2.56
N VAL A 55 -14.51 6.72 2.96
CA VAL A 55 -13.87 7.38 4.11
C VAL A 55 -14.95 7.84 5.06
N GLN A 56 -14.89 7.37 6.28
CA GLN A 56 -15.86 7.72 7.35
C GLN A 56 -15.14 8.18 8.60
N LEU A 57 -15.72 9.16 9.25
CA LEU A 57 -15.28 9.64 10.55
C LEU A 57 -15.98 8.81 11.63
N GLU A 58 -15.18 8.14 12.43
CA GLU A 58 -15.63 7.35 13.57
C GLU A 58 -15.35 8.10 14.88
N GLU A 59 -15.84 7.56 16.01
CA GLU A 59 -15.63 8.17 17.31
C GLU A 59 -14.14 8.30 17.66
N ASP A 60 -13.35 7.29 17.32
CA ASP A 60 -11.92 7.18 17.68
C ASP A 60 -10.97 7.46 16.51
N GLY A 61 -11.48 7.80 15.31
CA GLY A 61 -10.61 8.02 14.17
C GLY A 61 -11.28 8.13 12.81
N VAL A 62 -10.56 7.74 11.80
CA VAL A 62 -11.03 7.73 10.42
C VAL A 62 -10.90 6.31 9.86
N GLN A 63 -12.01 5.75 9.45
CA GLN A 63 -12.06 4.48 8.73
C GLN A 63 -11.90 4.72 7.23
N VAL A 64 -11.07 3.91 6.59
CA VAL A 64 -10.88 3.90 5.15
C VAL A 64 -11.12 2.49 4.63
N ASP A 65 -12.17 2.32 3.82
CA ASP A 65 -12.55 1.04 3.23
C ASP A 65 -12.29 1.02 1.73
N LEU A 66 -11.84 -0.13 1.26
CA LEU A 66 -11.81 -0.53 -0.14
C LEU A 66 -12.79 -1.69 -0.34
N PRO A 67 -14.10 -1.43 -0.52
CA PRO A 67 -15.08 -2.49 -0.64
C PRO A 67 -14.77 -3.33 -1.89
N PHE A 68 -14.77 -4.65 -1.70
CA PHE A 68 -14.42 -5.57 -2.78
C PHE A 68 -15.38 -5.50 -3.96
N ASP A 69 -16.67 -5.41 -3.69
CA ASP A 69 -17.72 -5.23 -4.70
C ASP A 69 -17.65 -3.87 -5.43
N GLY A 70 -16.88 -2.92 -4.90
CA GLY A 70 -16.55 -1.65 -5.54
C GLY A 70 -15.38 -1.71 -6.52
N ILE A 71 -14.73 -2.88 -6.70
CA ILE A 71 -13.65 -3.06 -7.65
C ILE A 71 -14.19 -3.60 -8.97
N GLN A 72 -13.91 -2.87 -10.05
CA GLN A 72 -14.31 -3.27 -11.40
C GLN A 72 -13.09 -3.36 -12.31
N GLN A 73 -13.03 -4.41 -13.11
CA GLN A 73 -11.99 -4.62 -14.11
C GLN A 73 -12.67 -4.96 -15.43
N THR A 74 -12.63 -4.04 -16.38
CA THR A 74 -13.35 -4.16 -17.66
C THR A 74 -12.43 -4.53 -18.83
N ASN A 75 -11.12 -4.25 -18.69
CA ASN A 75 -10.15 -4.58 -19.72
C ASN A 75 -9.45 -5.92 -19.40
N PRO A 76 -9.66 -6.99 -20.21
CA PRO A 76 -9.11 -8.31 -19.93
C PRO A 76 -7.57 -8.40 -20.11
N ASP A 77 -6.96 -7.37 -20.69
CA ASP A 77 -5.50 -7.32 -20.92
C ASP A 77 -4.74 -6.89 -19.67
N PHE A 78 -5.45 -6.39 -18.68
CA PHE A 78 -4.88 -5.89 -17.44
C PHE A 78 -5.51 -6.56 -16.22
N LYS A 79 -4.73 -6.69 -15.16
CA LYS A 79 -5.19 -7.17 -13.86
C LYS A 79 -4.74 -6.20 -12.78
N LEU A 80 -5.62 -5.88 -11.87
CA LEU A 80 -5.27 -5.12 -10.67
C LEU A 80 -4.25 -5.93 -9.86
N GLY A 81 -3.06 -5.40 -9.69
CA GLY A 81 -1.98 -6.00 -8.91
C GLY A 81 -2.02 -5.55 -7.46
N MET A 82 -1.90 -4.26 -7.23
CA MET A 82 -1.83 -3.68 -5.88
C MET A 82 -2.56 -2.34 -5.80
N VAL A 83 -3.13 -2.04 -4.66
CA VAL A 83 -3.75 -0.73 -4.36
C VAL A 83 -2.97 -0.04 -3.26
N HIS A 84 -2.57 1.20 -3.50
CA HIS A 84 -1.90 2.08 -2.56
C HIS A 84 -2.87 3.15 -2.08
N VAL A 85 -3.05 3.25 -0.77
CA VAL A 85 -4.04 4.15 -0.17
C VAL A 85 -3.33 5.18 0.70
N TYR A 86 -3.58 6.45 0.43
CA TYR A 86 -3.05 7.61 1.15
C TYR A 86 -1.56 7.52 1.51
N PRO A 87 -0.66 7.23 0.54
CA PRO A 87 0.75 6.99 0.84
C PRO A 87 1.45 8.18 1.50
N PHE A 88 0.99 9.42 1.27
CA PHE A 88 1.56 10.63 1.89
C PHE A 88 0.78 11.12 3.12
N PHE A 89 -0.09 10.31 3.70
CA PHE A 89 -0.73 10.69 4.96
C PHE A 89 0.33 10.84 6.06
N GLY A 90 0.42 12.03 6.64
CA GLY A 90 1.43 12.36 7.65
C GLY A 90 2.88 12.50 7.14
N ALA A 91 3.12 12.54 5.83
CA ALA A 91 4.45 12.67 5.27
C ALA A 91 5.17 13.95 5.72
N THR A 92 6.46 13.84 6.04
CA THR A 92 7.31 14.98 6.38
C THR A 92 8.55 15.02 5.50
N ARG A 93 9.03 16.22 5.24
CA ARG A 93 10.24 16.40 4.45
C ARG A 93 11.48 16.37 5.35
N GLU A 94 12.38 15.42 5.10
CA GLU A 94 13.66 15.33 5.81
C GLU A 94 13.50 15.44 7.34
N ALA A 95 14.20 16.37 7.97
CA ALA A 95 14.12 16.67 9.39
C ALA A 95 13.39 18.00 9.69
N GLU A 96 12.57 18.51 8.76
CA GLU A 96 11.83 19.77 8.98
C GLU A 96 10.91 19.70 10.21
N VAL A 97 10.39 18.50 10.48
CA VAL A 97 9.64 18.21 11.70
C VAL A 97 10.31 17.03 12.40
N PRO A 98 10.76 17.17 13.66
CA PRO A 98 11.32 16.03 14.39
C PRO A 98 10.26 14.97 14.63
N GLY A 99 10.65 13.68 14.56
CA GLY A 99 9.71 12.59 14.75
C GLY A 99 10.27 11.25 14.28
N TYR A 100 9.35 10.30 14.13
CA TYR A 100 9.69 8.93 13.72
C TYR A 100 8.50 8.20 13.11
N MET A 101 8.83 7.19 12.31
CA MET A 101 7.90 6.16 11.86
C MET A 101 8.00 4.95 12.79
N LEU A 102 6.87 4.37 13.14
CA LEU A 102 6.76 3.09 13.86
C LEU A 102 6.45 1.99 12.85
N ILE A 103 7.27 0.95 12.84
CA ILE A 103 7.06 -0.25 12.03
C ILE A 103 7.06 -1.49 12.92
N PRO A 104 6.25 -2.53 12.62
CA PRO A 104 6.09 -3.72 13.44
C PRO A 104 7.18 -4.78 13.12
N ASP A 105 8.43 -4.36 12.94
CA ASP A 105 9.56 -5.25 12.71
C ASP A 105 10.03 -5.85 14.04
N GLY A 106 9.94 -7.18 14.18
CA GLY A 106 10.23 -7.88 15.43
C GLY A 106 9.29 -7.43 16.57
N THR A 107 9.86 -6.79 17.58
CA THR A 107 9.12 -6.20 18.72
C THR A 107 8.63 -4.78 18.45
N GLY A 108 8.91 -4.25 17.26
CA GLY A 108 8.66 -2.88 16.84
C GLY A 108 9.95 -2.09 16.71
N SER A 109 10.05 -1.32 15.63
CA SER A 109 11.22 -0.48 15.33
C SER A 109 10.78 0.95 15.06
N LEU A 110 11.65 1.91 15.45
CA LEU A 110 11.45 3.33 15.19
C LEU A 110 12.46 3.83 14.17
N ILE A 111 11.96 4.39 13.08
CA ILE A 111 12.79 5.04 12.06
C ILE A 111 12.68 6.55 12.27
N ARG A 112 13.72 7.18 12.80
CA ARG A 112 13.74 8.63 13.04
C ARG A 112 13.80 9.40 11.73
N PHE A 113 13.11 10.53 11.69
CA PHE A 113 13.25 11.48 10.58
C PHE A 113 14.65 12.10 10.62
N ALA A 114 15.28 12.20 9.45
CA ALA A 114 16.62 12.73 9.31
C ALA A 114 16.75 13.50 7.98
N GLU A 115 17.68 14.45 7.94
CA GLU A 115 18.02 15.17 6.70
C GLU A 115 18.56 14.21 5.63
N THR A 116 19.36 13.25 6.06
CA THR A 116 19.87 12.16 5.22
C THR A 116 19.84 10.86 5.98
N THR A 117 19.31 9.82 5.37
CA THR A 117 19.35 8.49 5.95
C THR A 117 20.58 7.71 5.49
N ARG A 118 21.05 6.77 6.30
CA ARG A 118 22.02 5.75 5.90
C ARG A 118 21.35 4.54 5.26
N ALA A 119 20.04 4.47 5.28
CA ALA A 119 19.30 3.42 4.61
C ALA A 119 19.57 3.48 3.10
N ARG A 120 19.74 2.32 2.48
CA ARG A 120 19.97 2.18 1.04
C ARG A 120 18.70 1.82 0.28
N ASN A 121 17.73 1.24 0.98
CA ASN A 121 16.49 0.76 0.43
C ASN A 121 15.31 1.25 1.28
N ILE A 122 14.14 1.29 0.69
CA ILE A 122 12.90 1.38 1.44
C ILE A 122 12.73 0.11 2.27
N PHE A 123 12.03 0.21 3.39
CA PHE A 123 11.57 -0.98 4.11
C PHE A 123 10.20 -1.38 3.57
N TYR A 124 10.06 -2.62 3.18
CA TYR A 124 8.77 -3.18 2.84
C TYR A 124 8.67 -4.63 3.35
N GLY A 125 7.46 -5.04 3.67
CA GLY A 125 7.23 -6.38 4.17
C GLY A 125 5.74 -6.69 4.27
N ARG A 126 5.42 -7.96 4.01
CA ARG A 126 4.05 -8.46 4.14
C ARG A 126 3.74 -8.76 5.59
N TYR A 127 2.52 -8.47 5.97
CA TYR A 127 2.00 -8.94 7.23
C TYR A 127 1.83 -10.46 7.17
N TYR A 128 2.30 -11.13 8.22
CA TYR A 128 2.29 -12.58 8.39
C TYR A 128 3.16 -13.36 7.39
N GLY A 129 3.93 -12.68 6.53
CA GLY A 129 4.81 -13.29 5.54
C GLY A 129 4.12 -13.66 4.23
N ALA A 130 4.84 -14.35 3.36
CA ALA A 130 4.31 -14.84 2.09
C ALA A 130 3.39 -16.03 2.32
N ASP A 131 2.33 -16.14 1.52
CA ASP A 131 1.49 -17.35 1.50
C ASP A 131 2.23 -18.47 0.78
N LEU A 132 2.86 -19.34 1.57
CA LEU A 132 3.62 -20.48 1.06
C LEU A 132 2.75 -21.52 0.32
N GLY A 133 1.44 -21.53 0.55
CA GLY A 133 0.51 -22.37 -0.19
C GLY A 133 0.32 -21.90 -1.64
N MET A 134 0.52 -20.61 -1.88
CA MET A 134 0.41 -20.00 -3.21
C MET A 134 1.76 -19.92 -3.93
N VAL A 135 2.87 -20.05 -3.22
CA VAL A 135 4.23 -19.71 -3.69
C VAL A 135 5.18 -20.85 -3.33
N SER A 136 4.95 -22.03 -3.88
CA SER A 136 5.69 -23.25 -3.52
C SER A 136 7.17 -23.25 -3.94
N GLU A 137 7.63 -22.31 -4.75
CA GLU A 137 8.98 -22.32 -5.34
C GLU A 137 9.69 -20.97 -5.30
N LEU A 138 9.34 -20.08 -4.38
CA LEU A 138 10.08 -18.83 -4.24
C LEU A 138 11.49 -19.10 -3.71
N PRO A 139 12.53 -18.74 -4.46
CA PRO A 139 13.84 -18.66 -3.87
C PRO A 139 13.77 -17.64 -2.70
N TRP A 140 14.40 -17.98 -1.60
CA TRP A 140 14.53 -17.06 -0.48
C TRP A 140 15.22 -15.77 -0.97
N ASP A 141 14.49 -14.67 -0.97
CA ASP A 141 15.04 -13.33 -1.21
C ASP A 141 14.92 -12.52 0.08
N PRO A 142 16.04 -12.26 0.78
CA PRO A 142 16.03 -11.49 2.02
C PRO A 142 15.63 -10.03 1.83
N LEU A 143 15.60 -9.52 0.60
CA LEU A 143 15.12 -8.17 0.30
C LEU A 143 13.60 -8.12 0.21
N VAL A 144 12.97 -9.21 -0.20
CA VAL A 144 11.51 -9.34 -0.34
C VAL A 144 10.88 -9.99 0.89
N ASN A 145 11.61 -10.88 1.54
CA ASN A 145 11.15 -11.59 2.73
C ASN A 145 12.03 -11.20 3.91
N PRO A 146 11.61 -10.28 4.76
CA PRO A 146 12.36 -9.98 5.98
C PRO A 146 12.57 -11.25 6.79
N ALA A 147 13.69 -11.34 7.49
CA ALA A 147 14.07 -12.50 8.30
C ALA A 147 12.99 -12.90 9.34
N SER A 148 12.17 -11.93 9.72
CA SER A 148 10.99 -12.14 10.55
C SER A 148 9.78 -11.51 9.87
N PRO A 149 8.68 -12.24 9.64
CA PRO A 149 7.47 -11.65 9.08
C PRO A 149 6.88 -10.61 10.02
N LEU A 150 6.28 -9.57 9.46
CA LEU A 150 5.52 -8.60 10.24
C LEU A 150 4.32 -9.29 10.88
N ARG A 151 4.19 -9.22 12.21
CA ARG A 151 3.19 -9.97 12.95
C ARG A 151 2.01 -9.15 13.42
N ALA A 152 2.14 -7.83 13.36
CA ALA A 152 1.09 -6.90 13.76
C ALA A 152 0.79 -5.94 12.62
N PRO A 153 -0.47 -5.82 12.15
CA PRO A 153 -0.85 -4.94 11.06
C PRO A 153 -1.07 -3.51 11.58
N ILE A 154 -0.07 -2.97 12.26
CA ILE A 154 -0.10 -1.67 12.92
C ILE A 154 1.13 -0.88 12.48
N ILE A 155 0.91 0.33 12.01
CA ILE A 155 1.97 1.29 11.68
C ILE A 155 1.61 2.67 12.23
N GLY A 156 2.57 3.56 12.34
CA GLY A 156 2.26 4.91 12.81
C GLY A 156 3.36 5.91 12.53
N MET A 157 3.05 7.17 12.69
CA MET A 157 4.01 8.27 12.66
C MET A 157 3.74 9.20 13.85
N ALA A 158 4.82 9.65 14.46
CA ALA A 158 4.79 10.69 15.47
C ALA A 158 5.62 11.88 15.00
N HIS A 159 5.09 13.07 15.22
CA HIS A 159 5.65 14.35 14.84
C HIS A 159 5.81 15.24 16.06
N SER A 160 6.77 16.20 15.99
CA SER A 160 6.98 17.17 17.06
C SER A 160 7.19 16.51 18.44
N GLU A 161 8.09 15.51 18.48
CA GLU A 161 8.39 14.76 19.71
C GLU A 161 7.18 14.05 20.36
N GLY A 162 6.15 13.77 19.55
CA GLY A 162 4.95 13.08 19.99
C GLY A 162 3.75 13.98 20.28
N GLU A 163 3.85 15.27 20.00
CA GLU A 163 2.68 16.18 20.13
C GLU A 163 1.57 15.85 19.14
N ASN A 164 1.93 15.36 17.94
CA ASN A 164 0.99 14.89 16.94
C ASN A 164 1.38 13.49 16.48
N ALA A 165 0.45 12.58 16.47
CA ALA A 165 0.70 11.23 16.04
C ALA A 165 -0.54 10.62 15.41
N PHE A 166 -0.33 9.62 14.54
CA PHE A 166 -1.39 8.73 14.14
C PHE A 166 -0.91 7.27 14.18
N VAL A 167 -1.85 6.38 14.32
CA VAL A 167 -1.65 4.95 14.21
C VAL A 167 -2.67 4.44 13.19
N THR A 168 -2.22 3.60 12.27
CA THR A 168 -3.08 2.89 11.33
C THR A 168 -3.13 1.42 11.71
N LEU A 169 -4.33 0.89 11.81
CA LEU A 169 -4.61 -0.52 12.05
C LEU A 169 -5.33 -1.08 10.82
N ILE A 170 -4.91 -2.25 10.33
CA ILE A 170 -5.66 -2.97 9.30
C ILE A 170 -6.61 -3.95 10.00
N GLU A 171 -7.88 -3.64 9.98
CA GLU A 171 -8.92 -4.48 10.59
C GLU A 171 -9.30 -5.67 9.72
N SER A 172 -9.25 -5.48 8.39
CA SER A 172 -9.58 -6.50 7.42
C SER A 172 -8.55 -6.55 6.28
N GLY A 173 -8.22 -7.74 5.79
CA GLY A 173 -7.32 -7.92 4.66
C GLY A 173 -5.82 -7.90 4.99
N ALA A 174 -5.42 -7.87 6.25
CA ALA A 174 -4.00 -7.81 6.65
C ALA A 174 -3.11 -8.90 6.03
N PRO A 175 -3.54 -10.17 5.84
CA PRO A 175 -2.72 -11.19 5.16
C PRO A 175 -2.38 -10.84 3.69
N TYR A 176 -3.12 -9.94 3.09
CA TYR A 176 -2.93 -9.48 1.72
C TYR A 176 -2.37 -8.05 1.66
N ALA A 177 -1.87 -7.54 2.76
CA ALA A 177 -1.31 -6.22 2.84
C ALA A 177 0.21 -6.25 3.00
N GLU A 178 0.84 -5.21 2.47
CA GLU A 178 2.26 -4.94 2.57
C GLU A 178 2.47 -3.55 3.17
N LEU A 179 3.32 -3.48 4.18
CA LEU A 179 3.86 -2.22 4.66
C LEU A 179 4.93 -1.72 3.73
N GLN A 180 4.89 -0.43 3.41
CA GLN A 180 5.99 0.29 2.77
C GLN A 180 6.37 1.51 3.60
N ALA A 181 7.63 1.56 4.06
CA ALA A 181 8.18 2.69 4.78
C ALA A 181 9.36 3.30 4.02
N HIS A 182 9.24 4.58 3.76
CA HIS A 182 10.16 5.36 2.92
C HIS A 182 10.86 6.42 3.77
N PRO A 183 12.07 6.15 4.28
CA PRO A 183 12.87 7.17 4.92
C PRO A 183 13.35 8.22 3.91
N ALA A 184 13.41 9.48 4.31
CA ALA A 184 13.94 10.55 3.48
C ALA A 184 15.37 10.28 3.02
N GLY A 185 15.65 10.56 1.75
CA GLY A 185 16.98 10.38 1.15
C GLY A 185 17.21 9.01 0.48
N VAL A 186 16.28 8.07 0.58
CA VAL A 186 16.37 6.80 -0.16
C VAL A 186 15.86 6.97 -1.61
N ILE A 187 14.61 7.34 -1.79
CA ILE A 187 13.99 7.56 -3.10
C ILE A 187 13.57 9.02 -3.25
N THR A 188 13.01 9.58 -2.19
CA THR A 188 12.52 10.96 -2.13
C THR A 188 13.09 11.69 -0.93
N ARG A 189 12.82 13.00 -0.83
CA ARG A 189 13.15 13.80 0.36
C ARG A 189 12.12 13.69 1.47
N PHE A 190 11.11 12.82 1.33
CA PHE A 190 10.03 12.68 2.31
C PHE A 190 10.16 11.39 3.10
N ASN A 191 9.84 11.50 4.39
CA ASN A 191 9.55 10.36 5.25
C ASN A 191 8.06 10.08 5.16
N PHE A 192 7.68 8.87 4.82
CA PHE A 192 6.29 8.41 4.79
C PHE A 192 6.21 6.90 4.89
N LEU A 193 5.09 6.40 5.39
CA LEU A 193 4.78 4.98 5.40
C LEU A 193 3.28 4.78 5.17
N TYR A 194 2.95 3.64 4.59
CA TYR A 194 1.58 3.30 4.28
C TYR A 194 1.41 1.80 4.08
N ASN A 195 0.16 1.36 4.03
CA ASN A 195 -0.20 0.02 3.67
C ASN A 195 -0.65 -0.04 2.21
N ALA A 196 -0.18 -1.05 1.49
CA ALA A 196 -0.63 -1.39 0.16
C ALA A 196 -1.33 -2.75 0.18
N PHE A 197 -2.39 -2.92 -0.61
CA PHE A 197 -3.21 -4.14 -0.63
C PHE A 197 -2.99 -4.88 -1.94
N ILE A 198 -2.67 -6.16 -1.85
CA ILE A 198 -2.26 -7.03 -2.95
C ILE A 198 -3.47 -7.80 -3.45
N TYR A 199 -3.81 -7.63 -4.72
CA TYR A 199 -4.89 -8.34 -5.42
C TYR A 199 -4.37 -9.41 -6.36
N ASN A 200 -3.26 -9.16 -7.05
CA ASN A 200 -2.55 -10.13 -7.86
C ASN A 200 -1.05 -9.94 -7.71
N GLU A 201 -0.31 -11.03 -7.71
CA GLU A 201 1.13 -11.00 -7.56
C GLU A 201 1.86 -11.05 -8.89
N SER A 202 2.59 -9.97 -9.23
CA SER A 202 3.37 -9.89 -10.45
C SER A 202 4.45 -10.95 -10.51
N TYR A 203 5.13 -11.17 -9.39
CA TYR A 203 6.17 -12.17 -9.29
C TYR A 203 5.65 -13.59 -9.57
N PHE A 204 4.51 -13.94 -8.99
CA PHE A 204 3.90 -15.23 -9.18
C PHE A 204 3.49 -15.46 -10.64
N GLN A 205 2.97 -14.43 -11.29
CA GLN A 205 2.62 -14.51 -12.70
C GLN A 205 3.84 -14.64 -13.60
N ALA A 206 4.94 -13.95 -13.30
CA ALA A 206 6.19 -14.04 -14.04
C ALA A 206 6.84 -15.41 -13.94
N THR A 207 6.72 -16.10 -12.82
CA THR A 207 7.25 -17.45 -12.61
C THR A 207 6.34 -18.54 -13.14
N ASN A 208 5.04 -18.30 -13.15
CA ASN A 208 4.05 -19.22 -13.69
C ASN A 208 3.90 -19.04 -15.21
N ARG A 209 4.77 -19.70 -15.96
CA ARG A 209 4.81 -19.65 -17.42
C ARG A 209 3.54 -20.11 -18.14
N SER A 210 2.57 -20.64 -17.43
CA SER A 210 1.28 -21.06 -18.00
C SER A 210 0.34 -19.88 -18.28
N GLY A 211 0.71 -18.65 -17.92
CA GLY A 211 -0.09 -17.45 -18.19
C GLY A 211 -1.36 -17.30 -17.34
N ALA A 212 -1.61 -18.21 -16.45
CA ALA A 212 -2.69 -18.10 -15.50
C ALA A 212 -2.19 -17.31 -14.28
N GLY A 213 -2.55 -16.05 -14.18
CA GLY A 213 -2.32 -15.29 -12.96
C GLY A 213 -3.10 -15.90 -11.80
N VAL A 214 -2.47 -16.02 -10.66
CA VAL A 214 -3.16 -16.41 -9.43
C VAL A 214 -3.78 -15.15 -8.83
N THR A 215 -5.09 -15.15 -8.73
CA THR A 215 -5.80 -14.11 -7.98
C THR A 215 -5.63 -14.44 -6.51
N VAL A 216 -4.96 -13.58 -5.79
CA VAL A 216 -4.92 -13.67 -4.33
C VAL A 216 -6.33 -13.45 -3.82
N LEU A 217 -6.77 -14.28 -2.89
CA LEU A 217 -8.06 -14.11 -2.24
C LEU A 217 -8.12 -12.73 -1.60
N GLN A 218 -9.20 -12.08 -1.80
CA GLN A 218 -9.39 -10.68 -1.56
C GLN A 218 -9.66 -10.41 -0.09
N PRO A 219 -9.23 -9.26 0.41
CA PRO A 219 -9.70 -8.82 1.70
C PRO A 219 -11.23 -8.74 1.69
N ALA A 220 -11.83 -9.32 2.68
CA ALA A 220 -13.27 -9.31 2.87
C ALA A 220 -13.78 -7.90 3.16
#